data_4c595cc6fc5869fcfe1c17d52ca18633
#
_entry.id   4c595cc6fc5869fcfe1c17d52ca18633
#
_cell.length_a   1.000
_cell.length_b   1.000
_cell.length_c   1.000
_cell.angle_alpha   90.00
_cell.angle_beta   90.00
_cell.angle_gamma   90.00
#
_symmetry.space_group_name_H-M   'P 1'
#
loop_
_entity.id
_entity.type
_entity.pdbx_description
1 polymer ?
#
loop_
_entity_poly.entity_id
_entity_poly.type
_entity_poly.pdbx_seq_one_letter_code
_entity_poly.pdbx_strand_id
1 'polypeptide(L)'
;ALPMTDGVSGKRLGILGLGAIGEQLARRAAAFDMSVGYHNRSPKAGSPHQYFASLRELAQWCDCLVVAIPGGAATHHLVSAEVLDALGPQGYLVNVARGSVVDTAALGSALRERRIRAAALDVYESEPLPPTELLDLDNLTITPHVGGHSPQALEQSLSQFLDNIGRHFRGEALLTPI
;
A
#
# COMPACT_ATOMS: atom_id res chain seq x y z
N ALA A 1 19.32 -19.54 17.46
CA ALA A 1 19.42 -18.08 17.40
C ALA A 1 18.44 -17.58 16.33
N LEU A 2 17.73 -16.49 16.60
CA LEU A 2 16.91 -15.85 15.58
C LEU A 2 17.83 -15.20 14.53
N PRO A 3 17.46 -15.21 13.24
CA PRO A 3 18.23 -14.54 12.21
C PRO A 3 18.23 -13.01 12.46
N MET A 4 19.32 -12.36 12.16
CA MET A 4 19.37 -10.89 12.16
C MET A 4 18.49 -10.35 11.02
N THR A 5 17.70 -9.32 11.35
CA THR A 5 16.85 -8.62 10.38
C THR A 5 17.32 -7.19 10.22
N ASP A 6 17.08 -6.61 9.04
CA ASP A 6 17.40 -5.21 8.77
C ASP A 6 16.44 -4.29 9.51
N GLY A 7 16.97 -3.18 10.05
CA GLY A 7 16.16 -2.10 10.61
C GLY A 7 15.43 -1.31 9.51
N VAL A 8 14.44 -0.53 9.89
CA VAL A 8 13.69 0.36 8.97
C VAL A 8 14.32 1.75 8.84
N SER A 9 15.10 2.19 9.85
CA SER A 9 15.71 3.52 9.87
C SER A 9 16.65 3.73 8.67
N GLY A 10 16.50 4.89 8.03
CA GLY A 10 17.32 5.27 6.88
C GLY A 10 16.97 4.57 5.57
N LYS A 11 15.98 3.66 5.53
CA LYS A 11 15.52 3.02 4.31
C LYS A 11 14.66 3.95 3.46
N ARG A 12 14.45 3.57 2.21
CA ARG A 12 13.63 4.30 1.23
C ARG A 12 12.25 3.68 1.16
N LEU A 13 11.22 4.49 1.47
CA LEU A 13 9.82 4.10 1.35
C LEU A 13 9.25 4.61 0.03
N GLY A 14 8.86 3.70 -0.85
CA GLY A 14 8.08 3.98 -2.04
C GLY A 14 6.58 3.88 -1.74
N ILE A 15 5.82 4.91 -2.07
CA ILE A 15 4.37 4.94 -1.87
C ILE A 15 3.68 4.99 -3.24
N LEU A 16 3.01 3.92 -3.61
CA LEU A 16 2.07 3.93 -4.72
C LEU A 16 0.76 4.54 -4.22
N GLY A 17 0.55 5.83 -4.52
CA GLY A 17 -0.63 6.58 -4.10
C GLY A 17 -0.40 7.51 -2.90
N LEU A 18 0.08 8.74 -3.15
CA LEU A 18 0.23 9.78 -2.12
C LEU A 18 -1.11 10.54 -1.91
N GLY A 19 -2.17 9.80 -1.59
CA GLY A 19 -3.47 10.29 -1.12
C GLY A 19 -3.51 10.42 0.41
N ALA A 20 -4.70 10.43 1.01
CA ALA A 20 -4.88 10.59 2.46
C ALA A 20 -4.11 9.53 3.28
N ILE A 21 -4.18 8.25 2.88
CA ILE A 21 -3.44 7.16 3.54
C ILE A 21 -1.95 7.30 3.29
N GLY A 22 -1.54 7.52 2.03
CA GLY A 22 -0.13 7.65 1.67
C GLY A 22 0.58 8.80 2.39
N GLU A 23 -0.07 9.93 2.59
CA GLU A 23 0.47 11.05 3.38
C GLU A 23 0.65 10.70 4.86
N GLN A 24 -0.28 9.93 5.43
CA GLN A 24 -0.15 9.47 6.80
C GLN A 24 1.01 8.48 6.97
N LEU A 25 1.25 7.64 5.96
CA LEU A 25 2.42 6.76 5.90
C LEU A 25 3.71 7.57 5.80
N ALA A 26 3.77 8.51 4.86
CA ALA A 26 4.94 9.37 4.66
C ALA A 26 5.33 10.14 5.94
N ARG A 27 4.34 10.72 6.63
CA ARG A 27 4.56 11.41 7.90
C ARG A 27 5.13 10.50 8.99
N ARG A 28 4.68 9.24 9.06
CA ARG A 28 5.19 8.27 10.03
C ARG A 28 6.56 7.74 9.66
N ALA A 29 6.83 7.55 8.37
CA ALA A 29 8.13 7.14 7.87
C ALA A 29 9.25 8.14 8.21
N ALA A 30 8.94 9.43 8.25
CA ALA A 30 9.89 10.46 8.66
C ALA A 30 10.37 10.27 10.10
N ALA A 31 9.54 9.72 11.01
CA ALA A 31 9.93 9.42 12.38
C ALA A 31 10.92 8.25 12.50
N PHE A 32 11.11 7.49 11.42
CA PHE A 32 12.12 6.43 11.28
C PHE A 32 13.28 6.84 10.38
N ASP A 33 13.44 8.14 10.11
CA ASP A 33 14.47 8.69 9.21
C ASP A 33 14.45 8.09 7.81
N MET A 34 13.28 7.65 7.34
CA MET A 34 13.12 7.08 5.99
C MET A 34 13.04 8.20 4.96
N SER A 35 13.69 8.01 3.81
CA SER A 35 13.45 8.79 2.61
C SER A 35 12.16 8.35 1.94
N VAL A 36 11.30 9.30 1.54
CA VAL A 36 9.99 8.97 0.93
C VAL A 36 9.96 9.38 -0.53
N GLY A 37 9.62 8.43 -1.40
CA GLY A 37 9.28 8.63 -2.80
C GLY A 37 7.86 8.16 -3.08
N TYR A 38 7.22 8.68 -4.12
CA TYR A 38 5.87 8.27 -4.47
C TYR A 38 5.63 8.27 -5.99
N HIS A 39 4.64 7.47 -6.39
CA HIS A 39 4.05 7.49 -7.73
C HIS A 39 2.56 7.77 -7.63
N ASN A 40 2.09 8.74 -8.43
CA ASN A 40 0.69 9.07 -8.71
C ASN A 40 0.52 9.26 -10.21
N ARG A 41 -0.71 9.34 -10.71
CA ARG A 41 -1.01 9.70 -12.10
C ARG A 41 -0.41 11.06 -12.51
N SER A 42 -0.28 11.97 -11.54
CA SER A 42 0.38 13.28 -11.70
C SER A 42 1.09 13.67 -10.40
N PRO A 43 2.14 14.50 -10.48
CA PRO A 43 2.81 15.00 -9.28
C PRO A 43 1.84 15.76 -8.38
N LYS A 44 1.99 15.61 -7.07
CA LYS A 44 1.19 16.32 -6.08
C LYS A 44 1.86 17.66 -5.79
N ALA A 45 1.15 18.75 -6.09
CA ALA A 45 1.64 20.10 -5.84
C ALA A 45 1.98 20.31 -4.34
N GLY A 46 3.13 20.93 -4.07
CA GLY A 46 3.57 21.23 -2.70
C GLY A 46 4.07 20.01 -1.90
N SER A 47 4.12 18.81 -2.48
CA SER A 47 4.69 17.64 -1.78
C SER A 47 6.21 17.81 -1.62
N PRO A 48 6.77 17.58 -0.41
CA PRO A 48 8.21 17.56 -0.19
C PRO A 48 8.87 16.25 -0.63
N HIS A 49 8.08 15.24 -1.02
CA HIS A 49 8.56 13.89 -1.35
C HIS A 49 8.92 13.77 -2.83
N GLN A 50 9.86 12.88 -3.13
CA GLN A 50 10.32 12.65 -4.49
C GLN A 50 9.21 11.98 -5.32
N TYR A 51 8.82 12.63 -6.43
CA TYR A 51 7.88 12.05 -7.40
C TYR A 51 8.61 11.17 -8.41
N PHE A 52 8.01 10.03 -8.74
CA PHE A 52 8.44 9.13 -9.80
C PHE A 52 7.35 9.05 -10.87
N ALA A 53 7.73 9.28 -12.13
CA ALA A 53 6.80 9.27 -13.25
C ALA A 53 6.30 7.86 -13.58
N SER A 54 7.06 6.82 -13.24
CA SER A 54 6.64 5.43 -13.40
C SER A 54 6.72 4.64 -12.09
N LEU A 55 5.80 3.67 -11.91
CA LEU A 55 5.81 2.76 -10.77
C LEU A 55 7.06 1.88 -10.76
N ARG A 56 7.55 1.49 -11.94
CA ARG A 56 8.77 0.71 -12.07
C ARG A 56 10.00 1.47 -11.53
N GLU A 57 10.14 2.75 -11.86
CA GLU A 57 11.22 3.59 -11.32
C GLU A 57 11.14 3.74 -9.79
N LEU A 58 9.91 3.92 -9.26
CA LEU A 58 9.69 3.95 -7.82
C LEU A 58 10.10 2.64 -7.16
N ALA A 59 9.69 1.49 -7.72
CA ALA A 59 10.03 0.16 -7.22
C ALA A 59 11.54 -0.08 -7.23
N GLN A 60 12.23 0.32 -8.30
CA GLN A 60 13.68 0.21 -8.40
C GLN A 60 14.44 1.08 -7.39
N TRP A 61 13.85 2.20 -7.02
CA TRP A 61 14.46 3.13 -6.08
C TRP A 61 14.25 2.74 -4.62
N CYS A 62 13.08 2.19 -4.26
CA CYS A 62 12.72 1.99 -2.86
C CYS A 62 13.18 0.63 -2.31
N ASP A 63 13.30 0.55 -0.99
CA ASP A 63 13.56 -0.68 -0.24
C ASP A 63 12.24 -1.33 0.24
N CYS A 64 11.18 -0.53 0.39
CA CYS A 64 9.84 -0.97 0.73
C CYS A 64 8.82 -0.24 -0.15
N LEU A 65 8.00 -0.97 -0.89
CA LEU A 65 6.91 -0.45 -1.70
C LEU A 65 5.58 -0.67 -0.98
N VAL A 66 4.88 0.42 -0.65
CA VAL A 66 3.54 0.37 -0.04
C VAL A 66 2.50 0.79 -1.07
N VAL A 67 1.45 -0.03 -1.20
CA VAL A 67 0.32 0.22 -2.11
C VAL A 67 -0.82 0.87 -1.32
N ALA A 68 -1.22 2.08 -1.73
CA ALA A 68 -2.25 2.89 -1.08
C ALA A 68 -3.15 3.64 -2.09
N ILE A 69 -3.49 2.98 -3.21
CA ILE A 69 -4.38 3.50 -4.27
C ILE A 69 -5.75 2.80 -4.25
N PRO A 70 -6.81 3.42 -4.79
CA PRO A 70 -8.08 2.74 -5.00
C PRO A 70 -7.93 1.54 -5.94
N GLY A 71 -8.72 0.49 -5.72
CA GLY A 71 -8.92 -0.57 -6.71
C GLY A 71 -9.79 -0.11 -7.87
N GLY A 72 -9.84 -0.91 -8.92
CA GLY A 72 -10.65 -0.68 -10.11
C GLY A 72 -9.92 -1.10 -11.39
N ALA A 73 -10.60 -1.04 -12.53
CA ALA A 73 -10.05 -1.51 -13.80
C ALA A 73 -8.72 -0.85 -14.19
N ALA A 74 -8.57 0.45 -13.91
CA ALA A 74 -7.35 1.20 -14.23
C ALA A 74 -6.14 0.87 -13.32
N THR A 75 -6.36 0.16 -12.21
CA THR A 75 -5.32 -0.19 -11.24
C THR A 75 -5.17 -1.70 -11.07
N HIS A 76 -5.93 -2.48 -11.87
CA HIS A 76 -5.86 -3.94 -11.85
C HIS A 76 -4.48 -4.42 -12.25
N HIS A 77 -3.87 -5.26 -11.40
CA HIS A 77 -2.53 -5.83 -11.56
C HIS A 77 -1.43 -4.79 -11.86
N LEU A 78 -1.61 -3.56 -11.37
CA LEU A 78 -0.61 -2.50 -11.56
C LEU A 78 0.74 -2.87 -10.94
N VAL A 79 0.72 -3.61 -9.80
CA VAL A 79 1.91 -4.26 -9.26
C VAL A 79 2.05 -5.63 -9.93
N SER A 80 2.65 -5.60 -11.11
CA SER A 80 2.92 -6.75 -11.98
C SER A 80 4.26 -7.42 -11.67
N ALA A 81 4.56 -8.52 -12.37
CA ALA A 81 5.86 -9.18 -12.30
C ALA A 81 7.03 -8.21 -12.57
N GLU A 82 6.88 -7.32 -13.55
CA GLU A 82 7.90 -6.32 -13.89
C GLU A 82 8.20 -5.37 -12.71
N VAL A 83 7.17 -4.94 -11.99
CA VAL A 83 7.31 -4.08 -10.81
C VAL A 83 7.98 -4.82 -9.65
N LEU A 84 7.60 -6.08 -9.44
CA LEU A 84 8.22 -6.94 -8.42
C LEU A 84 9.69 -7.21 -8.73
N ASP A 85 10.03 -7.47 -9.98
CA ASP A 85 11.42 -7.65 -10.41
C ASP A 85 12.25 -6.37 -10.24
N ALA A 86 11.64 -5.20 -10.50
CA ALA A 86 12.30 -3.91 -10.28
C ALA A 86 12.54 -3.62 -8.78
N LEU A 87 11.64 -4.07 -7.91
CA LEU A 87 11.79 -3.95 -6.45
C LEU A 87 12.98 -4.78 -5.93
N GLY A 88 13.21 -5.93 -6.54
CA GLY A 88 14.41 -6.74 -6.38
C GLY A 88 14.48 -7.55 -5.07
N PRO A 89 15.53 -8.39 -4.93
CA PRO A 89 15.61 -9.44 -3.91
C PRO A 89 15.79 -8.95 -2.47
N GLN A 90 16.02 -7.67 -2.27
CA GLN A 90 16.07 -7.04 -0.95
C GLN A 90 14.80 -6.21 -0.65
N GLY A 91 13.89 -6.09 -1.62
CA GLY A 91 12.70 -5.26 -1.52
C GLY A 91 11.56 -5.92 -0.76
N TYR A 92 10.75 -5.09 -0.12
CA TYR A 92 9.55 -5.47 0.60
C TYR A 92 8.32 -4.88 -0.08
N LEU A 93 7.25 -5.67 -0.22
CA LEU A 93 5.94 -5.20 -0.70
C LEU A 93 4.94 -5.17 0.47
N VAL A 94 4.18 -4.08 0.60
CA VAL A 94 3.05 -4.00 1.54
C VAL A 94 1.80 -3.55 0.78
N ASN A 95 0.72 -4.34 0.85
CA ASN A 95 -0.55 -3.96 0.24
C ASN A 95 -1.62 -3.71 1.32
N VAL A 96 -2.03 -2.46 1.47
CA VAL A 96 -3.13 -2.01 2.34
C VAL A 96 -4.26 -1.34 1.55
N ALA A 97 -4.29 -1.55 0.24
CA ALA A 97 -5.22 -0.91 -0.69
C ALA A 97 -6.39 -1.82 -1.08
N ARG A 98 -6.20 -2.59 -2.15
CA ARG A 98 -7.14 -3.64 -2.64
C ARG A 98 -6.33 -4.80 -3.22
N GLY A 99 -6.84 -6.02 -3.07
CA GLY A 99 -6.19 -7.22 -3.57
C GLY A 99 -5.90 -7.16 -5.06
N SER A 100 -6.88 -6.72 -5.86
CA SER A 100 -6.78 -6.64 -7.32
C SER A 100 -5.67 -5.70 -7.87
N VAL A 101 -5.03 -4.89 -7.04
CA VAL A 101 -3.92 -4.02 -7.46
C VAL A 101 -2.62 -4.81 -7.64
N VAL A 102 -2.48 -5.91 -6.94
CA VAL A 102 -1.31 -6.80 -7.00
C VAL A 102 -1.68 -8.07 -7.76
N ASP A 103 -0.90 -8.43 -8.76
CA ASP A 103 -1.01 -9.72 -9.44
C ASP A 103 -0.59 -10.84 -8.47
N THR A 104 -1.57 -11.58 -7.95
CA THR A 104 -1.37 -12.64 -6.94
C THR A 104 -0.45 -13.74 -7.46
N ALA A 105 -0.57 -14.14 -8.73
CA ALA A 105 0.26 -15.19 -9.31
C ALA A 105 1.72 -14.73 -9.46
N ALA A 106 1.91 -13.51 -9.94
CA ALA A 106 3.24 -12.89 -10.05
C ALA A 106 3.90 -12.73 -8.67
N LEU A 107 3.14 -12.30 -7.65
CA LEU A 107 3.63 -12.18 -6.28
C LEU A 107 4.06 -13.53 -5.71
N GLY A 108 3.22 -14.56 -5.85
CA GLY A 108 3.53 -15.90 -5.39
C GLY A 108 4.82 -16.46 -6.01
N SER A 109 4.99 -16.28 -7.33
CA SER A 109 6.23 -16.64 -8.03
C SER A 109 7.43 -15.85 -7.51
N ALA A 110 7.30 -14.51 -7.37
CA ALA A 110 8.37 -13.64 -6.91
C ALA A 110 8.84 -14.00 -5.48
N LEU A 111 7.91 -14.36 -4.58
CA LEU A 111 8.22 -14.78 -3.22
C LEU A 111 8.90 -16.16 -3.17
N ARG A 112 8.40 -17.16 -3.92
CA ARG A 112 9.00 -18.51 -3.97
C ARG A 112 10.42 -18.47 -4.53
N GLU A 113 10.63 -17.69 -5.58
CA GLU A 113 11.92 -17.54 -6.25
C GLU A 113 12.85 -16.53 -5.55
N ARG A 114 12.42 -15.93 -4.43
CA ARG A 114 13.18 -14.90 -3.70
C ARG A 114 13.56 -13.70 -4.59
N ARG A 115 12.76 -13.39 -5.60
CA ARG A 115 12.93 -12.19 -6.43
C ARG A 115 12.58 -10.90 -5.69
N ILE A 116 11.74 -11.00 -4.64
CA ILE A 116 11.60 -10.02 -3.57
C ILE A 116 11.87 -10.67 -2.23
N ARG A 117 12.20 -9.89 -1.21
CA ARG A 117 12.54 -10.40 0.11
C ARG A 117 11.33 -10.95 0.85
N ALA A 118 10.28 -10.15 0.95
CA ALA A 118 9.05 -10.52 1.64
C ALA A 118 7.89 -9.62 1.22
N ALA A 119 6.65 -10.04 1.58
CA ALA A 119 5.48 -9.20 1.43
C ALA A 119 4.57 -9.24 2.67
N ALA A 120 3.75 -8.20 2.83
CA ALA A 120 2.66 -8.14 3.79
C ALA A 120 1.37 -7.69 3.08
N LEU A 121 0.31 -8.49 3.24
CA LEU A 121 -0.99 -8.26 2.60
C LEU A 121 -2.07 -8.12 3.68
N ASP A 122 -2.72 -6.97 3.75
CA ASP A 122 -3.98 -6.83 4.49
C ASP A 122 -5.19 -7.08 3.57
N VAL A 123 -4.96 -7.08 2.25
CA VAL A 123 -5.96 -7.27 1.19
C VAL A 123 -5.41 -8.19 0.10
N TYR A 124 -6.26 -9.06 -0.46
CA TYR A 124 -5.90 -10.03 -1.49
C TYR A 124 -7.08 -10.31 -2.42
N GLU A 125 -6.83 -10.88 -3.60
CA GLU A 125 -7.85 -11.03 -4.65
C GLU A 125 -8.97 -12.01 -4.30
N SER A 126 -8.67 -13.03 -3.50
CA SER A 126 -9.62 -14.08 -3.14
C SER A 126 -10.59 -13.71 -2.01
N GLU A 127 -10.49 -12.48 -1.45
CA GLU A 127 -11.37 -12.06 -0.36
C GLU A 127 -12.86 -12.36 -0.64
N PRO A 128 -13.62 -12.84 0.36
CA PRO A 128 -13.24 -13.04 1.78
C PRO A 128 -12.51 -14.37 2.07
N LEU A 129 -12.24 -15.20 1.06
CA LEU A 129 -11.54 -16.47 1.23
C LEU A 129 -10.02 -16.21 1.31
N PRO A 130 -9.27 -16.99 2.13
CA PRO A 130 -7.83 -16.83 2.22
C PRO A 130 -7.15 -17.15 0.86
N PRO A 131 -6.00 -16.52 0.54
CA PRO A 131 -5.25 -16.80 -0.68
C PRO A 131 -4.47 -18.11 -0.54
N THR A 132 -5.17 -19.24 -0.75
CA THR A 132 -4.66 -20.59 -0.45
C THR A 132 -3.35 -20.90 -1.17
N GLU A 133 -3.14 -20.33 -2.36
CA GLU A 133 -1.93 -20.47 -3.18
C GLU A 133 -0.69 -19.75 -2.61
N LEU A 134 -0.87 -18.93 -1.59
CA LEU A 134 0.20 -18.16 -0.93
C LEU A 134 0.48 -18.60 0.51
N LEU A 135 -0.35 -19.48 1.10
CA LEU A 135 -0.27 -19.81 2.53
C LEU A 135 0.96 -20.69 2.90
N ASP A 136 1.62 -21.27 1.93
CA ASP A 136 2.85 -22.05 2.10
C ASP A 136 4.13 -21.19 2.17
N LEU A 137 4.01 -19.87 2.00
CA LEU A 137 5.15 -18.98 1.90
C LEU A 137 5.61 -18.47 3.28
N ASP A 138 6.86 -18.69 3.61
CA ASP A 138 7.49 -18.30 4.89
C ASP A 138 7.90 -16.81 4.95
N ASN A 139 7.89 -16.14 3.79
CA ASN A 139 8.22 -14.73 3.62
C ASN A 139 6.99 -13.87 3.29
N LEU A 140 5.80 -14.34 3.67
CA LEU A 140 4.54 -13.61 3.51
C LEU A 140 3.82 -13.47 4.86
N THR A 141 3.37 -12.26 5.17
CA THR A 141 2.47 -11.97 6.28
C THR A 141 1.10 -11.59 5.70
N ILE A 142 0.02 -12.18 6.24
CA ILE A 142 -1.36 -11.88 5.81
C ILE A 142 -2.19 -11.48 7.01
N THR A 143 -3.00 -10.43 6.85
CA THR A 143 -4.05 -10.04 7.80
C THR A 143 -5.39 -9.98 7.06
N PRO A 144 -6.53 -10.28 7.73
CA PRO A 144 -7.83 -10.45 7.06
C PRO A 144 -8.57 -9.12 6.91
N HIS A 145 -8.00 -8.15 6.18
CA HIS A 145 -8.55 -6.83 5.88
C HIS A 145 -8.96 -6.05 7.15
N VAL A 146 -8.03 -5.97 8.09
CA VAL A 146 -8.25 -5.36 9.42
C VAL A 146 -7.52 -4.03 9.63
N GLY A 147 -6.79 -3.54 8.66
CA GLY A 147 -5.99 -2.31 8.77
C GLY A 147 -6.80 -1.07 9.16
N GLY A 148 -8.10 -1.04 8.82
CA GLY A 148 -9.04 0.00 9.26
C GLY A 148 -9.94 -0.41 10.43
N HIS A 149 -9.80 -1.61 10.99
CA HIS A 149 -10.68 -2.14 12.01
C HIS A 149 -10.24 -1.71 13.43
N SER A 150 -10.73 -0.55 13.85
CA SER A 150 -10.60 -0.12 15.25
C SER A 150 -11.89 0.56 15.72
N PRO A 151 -12.23 0.54 17.02
CA PRO A 151 -13.38 1.27 17.53
C PRO A 151 -13.37 2.75 17.15
N GLN A 152 -12.18 3.38 17.20
CA GLN A 152 -11.99 4.79 16.84
C GLN A 152 -12.24 5.05 15.36
N ALA A 153 -11.77 4.17 14.47
CA ALA A 153 -12.00 4.29 13.03
C ALA A 153 -13.48 4.13 12.68
N LEU A 154 -14.19 3.20 13.34
CA LEU A 154 -15.61 2.99 13.16
C LEU A 154 -16.42 4.20 13.63
N GLU A 155 -16.13 4.72 14.83
CA GLU A 155 -16.77 5.91 15.39
C GLU A 155 -16.57 7.14 14.48
N GLN A 156 -15.34 7.36 14.02
CA GLN A 156 -15.01 8.45 13.11
C GLN A 156 -15.74 8.33 11.77
N SER A 157 -15.80 7.12 11.20
CA SER A 157 -16.52 6.85 9.95
C SER A 157 -18.01 7.11 10.09
N LEU A 158 -18.62 6.67 11.20
CA LEU A 158 -20.03 6.90 11.50
C LEU A 158 -20.34 8.40 11.68
N SER A 159 -19.50 9.11 12.44
CA SER A 159 -19.65 10.56 12.63
C SER A 159 -19.58 11.30 11.30
N GLN A 160 -18.58 11.00 10.47
CA GLN A 160 -18.42 11.61 9.15
C GLN A 160 -19.58 11.29 8.21
N PHE A 161 -20.10 10.08 8.27
CA PHE A 161 -21.28 9.69 7.48
C PHE A 161 -22.53 10.50 7.89
N LEU A 162 -22.80 10.64 9.19
CA LEU A 162 -23.92 11.42 9.71
C LEU A 162 -23.78 12.91 9.37
N ASP A 163 -22.57 13.47 9.47
CA ASP A 163 -22.29 14.84 9.09
C ASP A 163 -22.55 15.09 7.59
N ASN A 164 -22.12 14.17 6.73
CA ASN A 164 -22.39 14.27 5.30
C ASN A 164 -23.89 14.18 4.97
N ILE A 165 -24.65 13.32 5.65
CA ILE A 165 -26.11 13.26 5.53
C ILE A 165 -26.71 14.62 5.92
N GLY A 166 -26.35 15.17 7.08
CA GLY A 166 -26.83 16.45 7.53
C GLY A 166 -26.51 17.59 6.55
N ARG A 167 -25.29 17.64 6.01
CA ARG A 167 -24.88 18.60 4.99
C ARG A 167 -25.68 18.47 3.71
N HIS A 168 -25.90 17.23 3.25
CA HIS A 168 -26.69 16.97 2.04
C HIS A 168 -28.10 17.58 2.15
N PHE A 169 -28.80 17.32 3.27
CA PHE A 169 -30.15 17.84 3.49
C PHE A 169 -30.19 19.38 3.67
N ARG A 170 -29.09 20.01 4.05
CA ARG A 170 -28.97 21.47 4.12
C ARG A 170 -28.47 22.11 2.82
N GLY A 171 -28.18 21.34 1.77
CA GLY A 171 -27.62 21.84 0.51
C GLY A 171 -26.16 22.33 0.63
N GLU A 172 -25.43 21.88 1.64
CA GLU A 172 -24.02 22.21 1.88
C GLU A 172 -23.07 21.24 1.15
N ALA A 173 -21.84 21.68 0.89
CA ALA A 173 -20.80 20.82 0.34
C ALA A 173 -20.48 19.67 1.31
N LEU A 174 -20.33 18.45 0.77
CA LEU A 174 -19.94 17.28 1.56
C LEU A 174 -18.49 17.41 2.03
N LEU A 175 -18.17 16.79 3.18
CA LEU A 175 -16.80 16.73 3.71
C LEU A 175 -15.91 15.83 2.84
N THR A 176 -16.50 14.78 2.28
CA THR A 176 -15.81 13.77 1.45
C THR A 176 -16.60 13.51 0.17
N PRO A 177 -16.61 14.45 -0.80
CA PRO A 177 -17.22 14.22 -2.10
C PRO A 177 -16.44 13.11 -2.84
N ILE A 178 -17.16 12.32 -3.65
CA ILE A 178 -16.60 11.30 -4.54
C ILE A 178 -16.17 11.96 -5.85
#